data_6f0236e47e1a6cb8aad2e49f18e9930f
#
_entry.id   6f0236e47e1a6cb8aad2e49f18e9930f
#
_cell.length_a   1.000
_cell.length_b   1.000
_cell.length_c   1.000
_cell.angle_alpha   90.00
_cell.angle_beta   90.00
_cell.angle_gamma   90.00
#
_symmetry.space_group_name_H-M   'P 1'
#
loop_
_entity.id
_entity.type
_entity.pdbx_description
1 polymer ?
#
loop_
_entity_poly.entity_id
_entity_poly.type
_entity_poly.pdbx_seq_one_letter_code
_entity_poly.pdbx_strand_id
1 'polypeptide(L)'
;MNENIDPRAKHREHIQQRTEFVRGKRGPVSFVWGNHVEKPGQRVPGAPGLWSPLPEGEAGLLVEARASDGIVIDGRTVDGTAKLMADPNHPASIAYFPNGAEGVIFTYDNKRFALQVWNPKSVWAQQFSHIEAFDWSADWIVEARVEAVTNGKTVAVAHHRNPIPVDRPVVAKMTFEIDGAAQTLYATRYQDKYNFHFTDATSGHTSYGSGRTVRIPADQTGTVKIDFNYASLLPCSFSRAWNCPIPPLENRLRVPIQAGERFAVDRDGVPML
;
A
#
# COMPACT_ATOMS: atom_id res chain seq x y z
N MET A 1 -20.36 28.57 8.01
CA MET A 1 -20.13 28.25 9.43
C MET A 1 -18.95 27.27 9.47
N ASN A 2 -17.74 27.77 9.74
CA ASN A 2 -16.58 26.89 9.96
C ASN A 2 -16.72 26.37 11.39
N GLU A 3 -17.25 25.16 11.55
CA GLU A 3 -17.14 24.47 12.82
C GLU A 3 -15.65 24.25 13.11
N ASN A 4 -15.21 24.86 14.19
CA ASN A 4 -13.85 24.75 14.70
C ASN A 4 -13.72 23.37 15.35
N ILE A 5 -13.66 22.30 14.51
CA ILE A 5 -13.54 20.92 14.98
C ILE A 5 -12.20 20.77 15.68
N ASP A 6 -12.21 20.30 16.92
CA ASP A 6 -11.00 19.96 17.70
C ASP A 6 -10.07 19.08 16.85
N PRO A 7 -8.82 19.50 16.59
CA PRO A 7 -7.86 18.72 15.79
C PRO A 7 -7.65 17.30 16.29
N ARG A 8 -7.73 17.07 17.61
CA ARG A 8 -7.64 15.74 18.21
C ARG A 8 -8.85 14.87 17.84
N ALA A 9 -10.04 15.46 17.81
CA ALA A 9 -11.25 14.76 17.37
C ALA A 9 -11.16 14.37 15.89
N LYS A 10 -10.69 15.30 15.05
CA LYS A 10 -10.46 15.07 13.61
C LYS A 10 -9.42 13.95 13.38
N HIS A 11 -8.35 13.93 14.17
CA HIS A 11 -7.34 12.88 14.08
C HIS A 11 -7.92 11.51 14.48
N ARG A 12 -8.69 11.42 15.57
CA ARG A 12 -9.35 10.17 15.97
C ARG A 12 -10.30 9.65 14.87
N GLU A 13 -11.09 10.54 14.29
CA GLU A 13 -11.97 10.19 13.17
C GLU A 13 -11.17 9.67 11.96
N HIS A 14 -10.04 10.32 11.62
CA HIS A 14 -9.16 9.86 10.57
C HIS A 14 -8.65 8.44 10.83
N ILE A 15 -8.17 8.12 12.04
CA ILE A 15 -7.67 6.79 12.41
C ILE A 15 -8.81 5.75 12.33
N GLN A 16 -10.03 6.12 12.72
CA GLN A 16 -11.20 5.26 12.54
C GLN A 16 -11.48 4.98 11.07
N GLN A 17 -11.54 6.01 10.22
CA GLN A 17 -11.76 5.87 8.78
C GLN A 17 -10.66 5.02 8.13
N ARG A 18 -9.40 5.19 8.55
CA ARG A 18 -8.29 4.37 8.11
C ARG A 18 -8.46 2.91 8.51
N THR A 19 -8.90 2.65 9.75
CA THR A 19 -9.19 1.30 10.25
C THR A 19 -10.29 0.63 9.43
N GLU A 20 -11.36 1.34 9.11
CA GLU A 20 -12.46 0.87 8.26
C GLU A 20 -11.99 0.57 6.83
N PHE A 21 -11.19 1.46 6.24
CA PHE A 21 -10.57 1.22 4.93
C PHE A 21 -9.72 -0.06 4.94
N VAL A 22 -8.91 -0.27 5.96
CA VAL A 22 -8.05 -1.46 6.10
C VAL A 22 -8.87 -2.75 6.19
N ARG A 23 -10.04 -2.71 6.85
CA ARG A 23 -11.01 -3.82 6.94
C ARG A 23 -11.82 -4.07 5.68
N GLY A 24 -11.80 -3.13 4.75
CA GLY A 24 -12.60 -3.20 3.54
C GLY A 24 -12.41 -4.50 2.76
N LYS A 25 -13.36 -4.86 1.92
CA LYS A 25 -13.34 -6.07 1.08
C LYS A 25 -12.04 -6.18 0.26
N ARG A 26 -11.52 -5.03 -0.20
CA ARG A 26 -10.22 -4.89 -0.87
C ARG A 26 -9.24 -4.05 -0.02
N GLY A 27 -9.42 -4.07 1.28
CA GLY A 27 -8.50 -3.43 2.23
C GLY A 27 -7.21 -4.24 2.42
N PRO A 28 -6.15 -3.60 2.92
CA PRO A 28 -4.84 -4.23 3.08
C PRO A 28 -4.83 -5.60 3.78
N VAL A 29 -5.69 -5.84 4.76
CA VAL A 29 -5.79 -7.14 5.47
C VAL A 29 -6.41 -8.24 4.62
N SER A 30 -7.20 -7.88 3.61
CA SER A 30 -7.84 -8.85 2.72
C SER A 30 -6.92 -9.33 1.60
N PHE A 31 -5.79 -8.67 1.39
CA PHE A 31 -4.85 -9.00 0.32
C PHE A 31 -4.11 -10.31 0.62
N VAL A 32 -4.22 -11.27 -0.30
CA VAL A 32 -3.67 -12.63 -0.17
C VAL A 32 -2.50 -12.86 -1.11
N TRP A 33 -2.58 -12.32 -2.32
CA TRP A 33 -1.57 -12.52 -3.34
C TRP A 33 -1.62 -11.44 -4.42
N GLY A 34 -0.46 -11.12 -5.05
CA GLY A 34 -0.40 -10.14 -6.11
C GLY A 34 0.94 -10.17 -6.82
N ASN A 35 1.11 -11.13 -7.75
CA ASN A 35 2.29 -11.21 -8.60
C ASN A 35 1.85 -11.41 -10.05
N HIS A 36 2.80 -11.27 -10.99
CA HIS A 36 2.54 -11.56 -12.39
C HIS A 36 2.27 -13.06 -12.58
N VAL A 37 1.35 -13.35 -13.49
CA VAL A 37 1.15 -14.68 -14.02
C VAL A 37 1.99 -14.78 -15.30
N GLU A 38 3.13 -15.46 -15.19
CA GLU A 38 4.15 -15.46 -16.26
C GLU A 38 4.18 -16.76 -17.05
N LYS A 39 3.63 -17.85 -16.49
CA LYS A 39 3.69 -19.18 -17.07
C LYS A 39 2.29 -19.72 -17.32
N PRO A 40 2.08 -20.46 -18.43
CA PRO A 40 0.83 -21.20 -18.63
C PRO A 40 0.56 -22.19 -17.48
N GLY A 41 -0.71 -22.29 -17.08
CA GLY A 41 -1.16 -23.21 -16.06
C GLY A 41 -0.64 -22.95 -14.65
N GLN A 42 -0.33 -21.70 -14.32
CA GLN A 42 0.19 -21.31 -13.00
C GLN A 42 -0.92 -21.42 -11.94
N ARG A 43 -0.63 -22.05 -10.81
CA ARG A 43 -1.48 -21.98 -9.62
C ARG A 43 -1.24 -20.69 -8.87
N VAL A 44 -2.32 -20.02 -8.47
CA VAL A 44 -2.29 -18.75 -7.76
C VAL A 44 -2.86 -18.94 -6.35
N PRO A 45 -2.13 -18.61 -5.29
CA PRO A 45 -2.62 -18.70 -3.93
C PRO A 45 -3.92 -17.92 -3.73
N GLY A 46 -4.95 -18.62 -3.22
CA GLY A 46 -6.27 -18.02 -2.96
C GLY A 46 -7.18 -17.86 -4.17
N ALA A 47 -6.72 -18.23 -5.38
CA ALA A 47 -7.53 -18.26 -6.59
C ALA A 47 -7.59 -19.70 -7.15
N PRO A 48 -8.79 -20.31 -7.26
CA PRO A 48 -8.96 -21.63 -7.89
C PRO A 48 -8.57 -21.61 -9.37
N GLY A 49 -8.44 -22.80 -9.97
CA GLY A 49 -8.12 -22.98 -11.38
C GLY A 49 -6.63 -22.82 -11.71
N LEU A 50 -6.34 -22.87 -13.01
CA LEU A 50 -5.01 -22.70 -13.57
C LEU A 50 -4.99 -21.41 -14.40
N TRP A 51 -4.08 -20.53 -14.07
CA TRP A 51 -4.00 -19.20 -14.65
C TRP A 51 -2.86 -19.12 -15.65
N SER A 52 -3.08 -18.41 -16.75
CA SER A 52 -2.12 -18.27 -17.85
C SER A 52 -2.13 -16.82 -18.35
N PRO A 53 -0.99 -16.28 -18.83
CA PRO A 53 -1.03 -15.07 -19.62
C PRO A 53 -1.86 -15.30 -20.90
N LEU A 54 -2.54 -14.25 -21.37
CA LEU A 54 -3.15 -14.27 -22.70
C LEU A 54 -2.08 -14.14 -23.80
N PRO A 55 -2.38 -14.50 -25.06
CA PRO A 55 -1.50 -14.26 -26.19
C PRO A 55 -1.08 -12.80 -26.31
N GLU A 56 0.07 -12.57 -26.95
CA GLU A 56 0.57 -11.21 -27.20
C GLU A 56 -0.48 -10.36 -27.91
N GLY A 57 -0.68 -9.14 -27.45
CA GLY A 57 -1.69 -8.20 -27.95
C GLY A 57 -3.03 -8.26 -27.22
N GLU A 58 -3.29 -9.26 -26.39
CA GLU A 58 -4.47 -9.31 -25.54
C GLU A 58 -4.16 -8.87 -24.10
N ALA A 59 -5.02 -8.01 -23.54
CA ALA A 59 -4.84 -7.47 -22.19
C ALA A 59 -5.63 -8.28 -21.15
N GLY A 60 -4.94 -9.10 -20.34
CA GLY A 60 -5.59 -9.88 -19.31
C GLY A 60 -4.94 -11.22 -19.02
N LEU A 61 -5.73 -12.11 -18.42
CA LEU A 61 -5.34 -13.47 -18.04
C LEU A 61 -6.39 -14.47 -18.52
N LEU A 62 -5.96 -15.69 -18.83
CA LEU A 62 -6.81 -16.85 -19.06
C LEU A 62 -6.88 -17.67 -17.76
N VAL A 63 -8.06 -18.18 -17.42
CA VAL A 63 -8.22 -19.21 -16.40
C VAL A 63 -8.81 -20.46 -17.03
N GLU A 64 -8.29 -21.62 -16.63
CA GLU A 64 -8.87 -22.94 -16.88
C GLU A 64 -9.35 -23.52 -15.56
N ALA A 65 -10.65 -23.88 -15.49
CA ALA A 65 -11.28 -24.36 -14.28
C ALA A 65 -12.47 -25.26 -14.60
N ARG A 66 -12.91 -26.02 -13.60
CA ARG A 66 -14.15 -26.78 -13.63
C ARG A 66 -15.26 -25.98 -12.95
N ALA A 67 -16.51 -26.24 -13.30
CA ALA A 67 -17.67 -25.63 -12.63
C ALA A 67 -17.62 -25.82 -11.09
N SER A 68 -17.08 -26.94 -10.61
CA SER A 68 -16.90 -27.25 -9.18
C SER A 68 -15.90 -26.34 -8.48
N ASP A 69 -15.01 -25.65 -9.20
CA ASP A 69 -14.05 -24.69 -8.64
C ASP A 69 -14.73 -23.39 -8.21
N GLY A 70 -15.98 -23.16 -8.67
CA GLY A 70 -16.85 -22.07 -8.24
C GLY A 70 -16.38 -20.67 -8.66
N ILE A 71 -15.62 -20.58 -9.76
CA ILE A 71 -15.19 -19.29 -10.31
C ILE A 71 -16.32 -18.67 -11.11
N VAL A 72 -16.62 -17.40 -10.87
CA VAL A 72 -17.58 -16.62 -11.65
C VAL A 72 -16.89 -15.40 -12.24
N ILE A 73 -16.92 -15.23 -13.57
CA ILE A 73 -16.41 -14.07 -14.30
C ILE A 73 -17.55 -13.51 -15.14
N ASP A 74 -17.79 -12.20 -15.03
CA ASP A 74 -18.83 -11.46 -15.77
C ASP A 74 -20.22 -12.15 -15.65
N GLY A 75 -20.54 -12.64 -14.43
CA GLY A 75 -21.81 -13.30 -14.10
C GLY A 75 -21.96 -14.73 -14.59
N ARG A 76 -20.91 -15.34 -15.17
CA ARG A 76 -20.92 -16.71 -15.68
C ARG A 76 -19.99 -17.62 -14.90
N THR A 77 -20.47 -18.80 -14.52
CA THR A 77 -19.61 -19.84 -13.93
C THR A 77 -18.64 -20.35 -14.98
N VAL A 78 -17.36 -20.41 -14.63
CA VAL A 78 -16.31 -20.94 -15.50
C VAL A 78 -16.37 -22.48 -15.46
N ASP A 79 -16.52 -23.09 -16.65
CA ASP A 79 -16.38 -24.53 -16.87
C ASP A 79 -15.61 -24.71 -18.20
N GLY A 80 -14.34 -25.09 -18.11
CA GLY A 80 -13.36 -24.99 -19.20
C GLY A 80 -12.51 -23.73 -19.07
N THR A 81 -12.50 -22.87 -20.07
CA THR A 81 -11.65 -21.68 -20.11
C THR A 81 -12.46 -20.38 -20.12
N ALA A 82 -11.95 -19.35 -19.44
CA ALA A 82 -12.50 -17.99 -19.47
C ALA A 82 -11.38 -16.94 -19.45
N LYS A 83 -11.66 -15.78 -20.03
CA LYS A 83 -10.73 -14.62 -19.98
C LYS A 83 -11.15 -13.67 -18.87
N LEU A 84 -10.18 -13.23 -18.10
CA LEU A 84 -10.29 -12.10 -17.18
C LEU A 84 -9.60 -10.91 -17.85
N MET A 85 -10.38 -9.91 -18.28
CA MET A 85 -9.90 -8.82 -19.12
C MET A 85 -9.43 -7.63 -18.30
N ALA A 86 -8.42 -6.93 -18.81
CA ALA A 86 -7.87 -5.69 -18.26
C ALA A 86 -7.92 -4.53 -19.28
N ASP A 87 -8.87 -4.56 -20.19
CA ASP A 87 -9.03 -3.52 -21.21
C ASP A 87 -9.45 -2.18 -20.56
N PRO A 88 -8.67 -1.09 -20.73
CA PRO A 88 -9.02 0.22 -20.18
C PRO A 88 -10.31 0.82 -20.77
N ASN A 89 -10.78 0.32 -21.93
CA ASN A 89 -12.02 0.78 -22.59
C ASN A 89 -13.27 0.02 -22.13
N HIS A 90 -13.13 -0.99 -21.27
CA HIS A 90 -14.23 -1.78 -20.73
C HIS A 90 -14.17 -1.78 -19.19
N PRO A 91 -15.30 -1.97 -18.49
CA PRO A 91 -15.28 -2.23 -17.06
C PRO A 91 -14.33 -3.39 -16.76
N ALA A 92 -13.43 -3.18 -15.81
CA ALA A 92 -12.47 -4.23 -15.43
C ALA A 92 -13.24 -5.48 -14.98
N SER A 93 -12.97 -6.61 -15.61
CA SER A 93 -13.52 -7.90 -15.21
C SER A 93 -13.05 -8.26 -13.79
N ILE A 94 -13.94 -8.85 -13.01
CA ILE A 94 -13.66 -9.35 -11.67
C ILE A 94 -13.93 -10.85 -11.67
N ALA A 95 -12.96 -11.62 -11.23
CA ALA A 95 -13.18 -13.04 -10.92
C ALA A 95 -13.65 -13.17 -9.47
N TYR A 96 -14.84 -13.70 -9.27
CA TYR A 96 -15.37 -14.05 -7.95
C TYR A 96 -15.04 -15.50 -7.63
N PHE A 97 -14.53 -15.73 -6.43
CA PHE A 97 -14.14 -17.05 -5.95
C PHE A 97 -15.04 -17.51 -4.79
N PRO A 98 -15.04 -18.80 -4.44
CA PRO A 98 -15.69 -19.28 -3.24
C PRO A 98 -15.26 -18.50 -1.99
N ASN A 99 -16.11 -18.45 -0.96
CA ASN A 99 -15.87 -17.73 0.29
C ASN A 99 -15.78 -16.20 0.19
N GLY A 100 -16.23 -15.61 -0.93
CA GLY A 100 -16.26 -14.17 -1.14
C GLY A 100 -14.92 -13.55 -1.50
N ALA A 101 -13.93 -14.37 -1.85
CA ALA A 101 -12.68 -13.87 -2.40
C ALA A 101 -12.85 -13.34 -3.83
N GLU A 102 -11.97 -12.46 -4.26
CA GLU A 102 -11.99 -11.82 -5.57
C GLU A 102 -10.59 -11.81 -6.20
N GLY A 103 -10.57 -11.96 -7.52
CA GLY A 103 -9.40 -11.74 -8.35
C GLY A 103 -9.60 -10.53 -9.26
N VAL A 104 -8.64 -9.59 -9.27
CA VAL A 104 -8.61 -8.46 -10.19
C VAL A 104 -7.24 -8.39 -10.87
N ILE A 105 -7.23 -7.91 -12.11
CA ILE A 105 -5.98 -7.74 -12.84
C ILE A 105 -5.34 -6.41 -12.47
N PHE A 106 -4.02 -6.45 -12.35
CA PHE A 106 -3.19 -5.27 -12.19
C PHE A 106 -2.01 -5.31 -13.16
N THR A 107 -1.66 -4.17 -13.73
CA THR A 107 -0.50 -4.02 -14.61
C THR A 107 0.14 -2.64 -14.43
N TYR A 108 1.46 -2.56 -14.60
CA TYR A 108 2.19 -1.28 -14.64
C TYR A 108 2.56 -0.86 -16.07
N ASP A 109 2.66 -1.81 -16.99
CA ASP A 109 3.26 -1.61 -18.31
C ASP A 109 2.34 -2.02 -19.46
N ASN A 110 1.11 -2.46 -19.16
CA ASN A 110 0.15 -3.03 -20.12
C ASN A 110 0.69 -4.21 -20.95
N LYS A 111 1.76 -4.86 -20.48
CA LYS A 111 2.39 -6.01 -21.14
C LYS A 111 2.37 -7.24 -20.23
N ARG A 112 2.59 -7.04 -18.94
CA ARG A 112 2.59 -8.12 -17.93
C ARG A 112 1.46 -7.89 -16.96
N PHE A 113 0.68 -8.94 -16.75
CA PHE A 113 -0.53 -8.88 -15.94
C PHE A 113 -0.34 -9.67 -14.65
N ALA A 114 -0.62 -9.04 -13.54
CA ALA A 114 -0.67 -9.65 -12.22
C ALA A 114 -2.12 -9.96 -11.86
N LEU A 115 -2.36 -11.10 -11.23
CA LEU A 115 -3.61 -11.36 -10.54
C LEU A 115 -3.47 -10.89 -9.10
N GLN A 116 -4.27 -9.93 -8.68
CA GLN A 116 -4.41 -9.55 -7.27
C GLN A 116 -5.58 -10.29 -6.66
N VAL A 117 -5.33 -11.06 -5.61
CA VAL A 117 -6.34 -11.84 -4.90
C VAL A 117 -6.64 -11.20 -3.55
N TRP A 118 -7.92 -10.94 -3.32
CA TRP A 118 -8.46 -10.35 -2.11
C TRP A 118 -9.42 -11.33 -1.44
N ASN A 119 -9.22 -11.63 -0.18
CA ASN A 119 -10.10 -12.49 0.61
C ASN A 119 -10.47 -11.81 1.93
N PRO A 120 -11.71 -11.34 2.09
CA PRO A 120 -12.16 -10.71 3.33
C PRO A 120 -12.19 -11.67 4.53
N LYS A 121 -12.00 -12.96 4.28
CA LYS A 121 -11.86 -14.01 5.31
C LYS A 121 -10.44 -14.54 5.42
N SER A 122 -9.43 -13.76 4.94
CA SER A 122 -8.02 -14.10 5.13
C SER A 122 -7.66 -14.16 6.63
N VAL A 123 -6.58 -14.86 6.97
CA VAL A 123 -6.09 -14.92 8.36
C VAL A 123 -5.85 -13.50 8.92
N TRP A 124 -5.30 -12.61 8.10
CA TRP A 124 -5.02 -11.22 8.49
C TRP A 124 -6.31 -10.42 8.74
N ALA A 125 -7.33 -10.58 7.88
CA ALA A 125 -8.63 -9.93 8.06
C ALA A 125 -9.36 -10.44 9.31
N GLN A 126 -9.19 -11.72 9.66
CA GLN A 126 -9.79 -12.30 10.87
C GLN A 126 -9.07 -11.85 12.14
N GLN A 127 -7.76 -11.66 12.09
CA GLN A 127 -6.95 -11.23 13.24
C GLN A 127 -7.05 -9.72 13.50
N PHE A 128 -7.08 -8.90 12.46
CA PHE A 128 -7.01 -7.44 12.58
C PHE A 128 -8.13 -6.87 13.43
N SER A 129 -7.76 -6.03 14.39
CA SER A 129 -8.65 -5.26 15.24
C SER A 129 -8.72 -3.79 14.82
N HIS A 130 -7.62 -3.06 14.90
CA HIS A 130 -7.58 -1.63 14.62
C HIS A 130 -6.17 -1.15 14.32
N ILE A 131 -6.07 0.12 13.92
CA ILE A 131 -4.80 0.83 13.85
C ILE A 131 -4.57 1.55 15.16
N GLU A 132 -3.45 1.27 15.80
CA GLU A 132 -2.95 2.07 16.91
C GLU A 132 -2.15 3.26 16.39
N ALA A 133 -2.34 4.43 16.97
CA ALA A 133 -1.65 5.66 16.61
C ALA A 133 -1.08 6.34 17.85
N PHE A 134 -0.09 7.21 17.64
CA PHE A 134 0.34 8.17 18.65
C PHE A 134 -0.76 9.20 18.90
N ASP A 135 -0.79 9.77 20.08
CA ASP A 135 -1.66 10.89 20.40
C ASP A 135 -1.34 12.08 19.49
N TRP A 136 -2.39 12.78 19.08
CA TRP A 136 -2.23 13.98 18.27
C TRP A 136 -1.51 15.08 19.07
N SER A 137 -0.48 15.69 18.47
CA SER A 137 0.15 16.90 19.01
C SER A 137 0.41 17.92 17.89
N ALA A 138 0.20 19.19 18.20
CA ALA A 138 0.53 20.30 17.30
C ALA A 138 2.03 20.39 17.02
N ASP A 139 2.89 19.88 17.89
CA ASP A 139 4.35 19.88 17.72
C ASP A 139 4.80 19.07 16.50
N TRP A 140 3.95 18.17 16.02
CA TRP A 140 4.21 17.35 14.85
C TRP A 140 3.67 17.95 13.53
N ILE A 141 3.19 19.20 13.58
CA ILE A 141 2.90 20.02 12.41
C ILE A 141 4.12 20.91 12.16
N VAL A 142 5.03 20.43 11.34
CA VAL A 142 6.32 21.10 11.12
C VAL A 142 6.32 21.90 9.82
N GLU A 143 7.01 23.03 9.83
CA GLU A 143 7.31 23.76 8.61
C GLU A 143 8.43 23.03 7.85
N ALA A 144 8.22 22.77 6.58
CA ALA A 144 9.16 22.07 5.72
C ALA A 144 9.33 22.79 4.40
N ARG A 145 10.53 22.74 3.84
CA ARG A 145 10.81 23.18 2.49
C ARG A 145 10.79 22.00 1.55
N VAL A 146 9.94 22.06 0.54
CA VAL A 146 9.82 21.04 -0.52
C VAL A 146 10.36 21.59 -1.83
N GLU A 147 11.30 20.89 -2.42
CA GLU A 147 11.98 21.25 -3.67
C GLU A 147 11.84 20.08 -4.65
N ALA A 148 11.41 20.38 -5.89
CA ALA A 148 11.44 19.40 -6.97
C ALA A 148 12.89 19.01 -7.28
N VAL A 149 13.13 17.72 -7.54
CA VAL A 149 14.45 17.20 -7.93
C VAL A 149 14.40 16.81 -9.40
N THR A 150 15.22 17.51 -10.21
CA THR A 150 15.25 17.37 -11.68
C THR A 150 16.62 16.93 -12.22
N ASN A 151 17.59 16.70 -11.34
CA ASN A 151 18.97 16.38 -11.70
C ASN A 151 19.26 14.89 -11.91
N GLY A 152 18.22 14.05 -12.04
CA GLY A 152 18.36 12.61 -12.25
C GLY A 152 18.78 11.81 -11.02
N LYS A 153 18.71 12.40 -9.80
CA LYS A 153 19.02 11.69 -8.56
C LYS A 153 18.12 10.46 -8.42
N THR A 154 18.72 9.35 -8.02
CA THR A 154 18.02 8.11 -7.63
C THR A 154 18.30 7.76 -6.17
N VAL A 155 17.46 6.89 -5.62
CA VAL A 155 17.68 6.19 -4.35
C VAL A 155 17.52 4.70 -4.55
N ALA A 156 18.33 3.92 -3.85
CA ALA A 156 18.27 2.47 -3.90
C ALA A 156 17.14 1.96 -3.01
N VAL A 157 16.16 1.29 -3.61
CA VAL A 157 14.96 0.78 -2.93
C VAL A 157 14.88 -0.72 -3.09
N ALA A 158 15.01 -1.45 -2.00
CA ALA A 158 14.72 -2.87 -1.91
C ALA A 158 13.26 -3.11 -1.54
N HIS A 159 12.78 -4.33 -1.69
CA HIS A 159 11.44 -4.75 -1.28
C HIS A 159 11.53 -5.96 -0.35
N HIS A 160 10.54 -6.16 0.50
CA HIS A 160 10.56 -7.24 1.50
C HIS A 160 10.84 -8.64 0.92
N ARG A 161 10.26 -8.94 -0.26
CA ARG A 161 10.44 -10.24 -0.94
C ARG A 161 11.47 -10.23 -2.07
N ASN A 162 12.03 -9.06 -2.36
CA ASN A 162 13.14 -8.89 -3.29
C ASN A 162 14.16 -7.94 -2.66
N PRO A 163 15.15 -8.47 -1.95
CA PRO A 163 16.14 -7.65 -1.25
C PRO A 163 17.16 -6.98 -2.17
N ILE A 164 17.17 -7.31 -3.47
CA ILE A 164 18.03 -6.65 -4.44
C ILE A 164 17.51 -5.23 -4.67
N PRO A 165 18.26 -4.17 -4.32
CA PRO A 165 17.83 -2.81 -4.52
C PRO A 165 17.68 -2.47 -6.01
N VAL A 166 16.69 -1.66 -6.31
CA VAL A 166 16.48 -1.07 -7.63
C VAL A 166 16.50 0.44 -7.48
N ASP A 167 17.22 1.10 -8.37
CA ASP A 167 17.25 2.56 -8.41
C ASP A 167 15.87 3.14 -8.76
N ARG A 168 15.39 4.02 -7.88
CA ARG A 168 14.12 4.74 -8.08
C ARG A 168 14.39 6.23 -8.23
N PRO A 169 13.82 6.88 -9.25
CA PRO A 169 13.96 8.32 -9.40
C PRO A 169 13.44 9.07 -8.18
N VAL A 170 14.23 10.00 -7.69
CA VAL A 170 13.81 10.98 -6.71
C VAL A 170 13.14 12.13 -7.45
N VAL A 171 11.93 12.49 -7.02
CA VAL A 171 11.13 13.55 -7.66
C VAL A 171 11.02 14.81 -6.81
N ALA A 172 11.24 14.69 -5.50
CA ALA A 172 11.29 15.83 -4.59
C ALA A 172 12.21 15.56 -3.39
N LYS A 173 12.69 16.63 -2.79
CA LYS A 173 13.42 16.67 -1.52
C LYS A 173 12.60 17.51 -0.55
N MET A 174 12.44 17.04 0.68
CA MET A 174 11.83 17.76 1.79
C MET A 174 12.87 17.95 2.88
N THR A 175 13.03 19.20 3.35
CA THR A 175 13.90 19.55 4.49
C THR A 175 13.08 20.24 5.57
N PHE A 176 13.30 19.88 6.82
CA PHE A 176 12.61 20.42 7.99
C PHE A 176 13.51 20.28 9.22
N GLU A 177 13.15 20.94 10.32
CA GLU A 177 13.88 20.85 11.59
C GLU A 177 13.02 20.18 12.67
N ILE A 178 13.67 19.36 13.49
CA ILE A 178 13.11 18.82 14.72
C ILE A 178 14.18 18.98 15.81
N ASP A 179 13.82 19.59 16.91
CA ASP A 179 14.71 19.89 18.06
C ASP A 179 16.00 20.60 17.63
N GLY A 180 15.89 21.54 16.68
CA GLY A 180 17.03 22.28 16.12
C GLY A 180 17.94 21.47 15.18
N ALA A 181 17.61 20.22 14.88
CA ALA A 181 18.37 19.38 13.96
C ALA A 181 17.68 19.28 12.60
N ALA A 182 18.41 19.63 11.54
CA ALA A 182 17.91 19.54 10.18
C ALA A 182 17.72 18.08 9.75
N GLN A 183 16.56 17.78 9.18
CA GLN A 183 16.17 16.49 8.65
C GLN A 183 15.93 16.60 7.14
N THR A 184 16.18 15.51 6.42
CA THR A 184 15.93 15.45 4.97
C THR A 184 15.24 14.15 4.61
N LEU A 185 14.22 14.24 3.75
CA LEU A 185 13.56 13.09 3.12
C LEU A 185 13.52 13.28 1.61
N TYR A 186 13.66 12.19 0.89
CA TYR A 186 13.53 12.14 -0.57
C TYR A 186 12.26 11.39 -0.95
N ALA A 187 11.52 11.97 -1.90
CA ALA A 187 10.27 11.41 -2.39
C ALA A 187 10.45 10.62 -3.68
N THR A 188 9.71 9.52 -3.77
CA THR A 188 9.35 8.89 -5.03
C THR A 188 7.97 9.36 -5.49
N ARG A 189 7.62 9.13 -6.76
CA ARG A 189 6.28 9.45 -7.28
C ARG A 189 5.29 8.37 -6.88
N TYR A 190 4.12 8.79 -6.41
CA TYR A 190 2.97 7.93 -6.20
C TYR A 190 1.72 8.63 -6.71
N GLN A 191 1.26 8.25 -7.89
CA GLN A 191 0.17 8.94 -8.61
C GLN A 191 0.47 10.45 -8.76
N ASP A 192 -0.43 11.30 -8.29
CA ASP A 192 -0.33 12.77 -8.24
C ASP A 192 0.38 13.32 -7.00
N LYS A 193 1.03 12.44 -6.20
CA LYS A 193 1.64 12.80 -4.90
C LYS A 193 3.13 12.54 -4.86
N TYR A 194 3.83 13.34 -4.06
CA TYR A 194 5.13 13.03 -3.51
C TYR A 194 4.94 12.07 -2.33
N ASN A 195 5.62 10.93 -2.38
CA ASN A 195 5.58 9.91 -1.34
C ASN A 195 6.92 9.87 -0.61
N PHE A 196 6.94 10.32 0.63
CA PHE A 196 8.09 10.29 1.54
C PHE A 196 7.96 9.08 2.45
N HIS A 197 8.63 8.01 2.07
CA HIS A 197 8.67 6.77 2.82
C HIS A 197 9.92 6.78 3.72
N PHE A 198 9.76 6.65 5.04
CA PHE A 198 10.82 6.83 6.01
C PHE A 198 10.77 5.84 7.16
N THR A 199 11.93 5.59 7.76
CA THR A 199 12.08 5.06 9.12
C THR A 199 12.61 6.17 10.04
N ASP A 200 12.36 6.04 11.32
CA ASP A 200 12.81 6.97 12.36
C ASP A 200 13.18 6.19 13.64
N ALA A 201 13.60 6.87 14.70
CA ALA A 201 14.03 6.23 15.93
C ALA A 201 12.90 5.48 16.68
N THR A 202 11.64 5.61 16.28
CA THR A 202 10.53 4.79 16.82
C THR A 202 10.40 3.45 16.10
N SER A 203 10.92 3.33 14.86
CA SER A 203 10.72 2.17 13.99
C SER A 203 11.35 0.91 14.55
N GLY A 204 10.56 -0.15 14.71
CA GLY A 204 10.96 -1.42 15.31
C GLY A 204 10.96 -1.43 16.85
N HIS A 205 10.55 -0.32 17.47
CA HIS A 205 10.43 -0.18 18.93
C HIS A 205 9.01 0.20 19.34
N THR A 206 8.61 1.45 19.10
CA THR A 206 7.30 1.99 19.44
C THR A 206 6.42 2.23 18.23
N SER A 207 6.91 1.90 17.03
CA SER A 207 6.15 1.86 15.78
C SER A 207 6.66 0.73 14.87
N TYR A 208 5.91 0.42 13.81
CA TYR A 208 6.20 -0.64 12.85
C TYR A 208 7.59 -0.52 12.22
N GLY A 209 8.36 -1.62 12.22
CA GLY A 209 9.79 -1.61 11.85
C GLY A 209 10.10 -1.21 10.42
N SER A 210 9.20 -1.44 9.47
CA SER A 210 9.40 -1.03 8.07
C SER A 210 9.06 0.43 7.79
N GLY A 211 8.79 1.21 8.83
CA GLY A 211 8.56 2.64 8.74
C GLY A 211 7.14 3.03 8.33
N ARG A 212 7.02 4.28 7.96
CA ARG A 212 5.76 4.96 7.65
C ARG A 212 5.91 5.83 6.41
N THR A 213 4.81 6.40 5.96
CA THR A 213 4.82 7.28 4.82
C THR A 213 4.03 8.56 5.09
N VAL A 214 4.56 9.69 4.62
CA VAL A 214 3.85 10.95 4.48
C VAL A 214 3.70 11.26 3.00
N ARG A 215 2.51 11.71 2.60
CA ARG A 215 2.23 12.09 1.21
C ARG A 215 1.70 13.50 1.14
N ILE A 216 2.22 14.24 0.19
CA ILE A 216 1.72 15.58 -0.13
C ILE A 216 1.41 15.67 -1.63
N PRO A 217 0.49 16.54 -2.08
CA PRO A 217 0.26 16.80 -3.49
C PRO A 217 1.56 17.19 -4.21
N ALA A 218 1.76 16.70 -5.43
CA ALA A 218 3.03 16.89 -6.14
C ALA A 218 3.18 18.30 -6.76
N ASP A 219 2.16 19.12 -6.69
CA ASP A 219 2.18 20.55 -7.05
C ASP A 219 2.62 21.45 -5.87
N GLN A 220 2.73 20.90 -4.66
CA GLN A 220 3.20 21.64 -3.50
C GLN A 220 4.73 21.67 -3.48
N THR A 221 5.28 22.90 -3.62
CA THR A 221 6.71 23.21 -3.50
C THR A 221 6.89 24.47 -2.66
N GLY A 222 8.14 24.75 -2.25
CA GLY A 222 8.44 25.88 -1.36
C GLY A 222 8.19 25.53 0.10
N THR A 223 7.79 26.51 0.90
CA THR A 223 7.49 26.30 2.32
C THR A 223 6.07 25.77 2.49
N VAL A 224 5.94 24.60 3.10
CA VAL A 224 4.67 23.90 3.35
C VAL A 224 4.61 23.42 4.80
N LYS A 225 3.41 23.23 5.33
CA LYS A 225 3.22 22.57 6.63
C LYS A 225 3.02 21.09 6.40
N ILE A 226 3.87 20.28 7.03
CA ILE A 226 3.76 18.81 7.03
C ILE A 226 3.19 18.39 8.38
N ASP A 227 2.09 17.66 8.35
CA ASP A 227 1.46 17.12 9.54
C ASP A 227 1.79 15.62 9.68
N PHE A 228 2.78 15.31 10.53
CA PHE A 228 3.17 13.93 10.82
C PHE A 228 2.11 13.13 11.59
N ASN A 229 1.11 13.80 12.20
CA ASN A 229 -0.02 13.10 12.82
C ASN A 229 -0.80 12.23 11.81
N TYR A 230 -0.65 12.50 10.51
CA TYR A 230 -1.22 11.71 9.42
C TYR A 230 -0.21 10.78 8.72
N ALA A 231 0.98 10.59 9.31
CA ALA A 231 1.91 9.58 8.83
C ALA A 231 1.27 8.19 8.95
N SER A 232 1.27 7.42 7.86
CA SER A 232 0.52 6.18 7.77
C SER A 232 1.41 4.95 7.60
N LEU A 233 0.96 3.82 8.12
CA LEU A 233 1.56 2.51 7.94
C LEU A 233 1.50 2.06 6.47
N LEU A 234 2.47 1.25 6.09
CA LEU A 234 2.47 0.58 4.78
C LEU A 234 1.56 -0.64 4.79
N PRO A 235 1.07 -1.07 3.61
CA PRO A 235 0.24 -2.26 3.50
C PRO A 235 0.84 -3.53 4.10
N CYS A 236 2.16 -3.68 4.11
CA CYS A 236 2.84 -4.85 4.69
C CYS A 236 2.72 -4.96 6.21
N SER A 237 2.33 -3.90 6.91
CA SER A 237 1.98 -3.97 8.34
C SER A 237 0.66 -4.69 8.60
N PHE A 238 -0.16 -4.90 7.57
CA PHE A 238 -1.50 -5.50 7.67
C PHE A 238 -1.56 -6.92 7.10
N SER A 239 -0.70 -7.28 6.15
CA SER A 239 -0.62 -8.62 5.57
C SER A 239 0.77 -8.87 4.98
N ARG A 240 1.35 -10.03 5.28
CA ARG A 240 2.64 -10.46 4.69
C ARG A 240 2.56 -10.73 3.18
N ALA A 241 1.37 -10.73 2.59
CA ALA A 241 1.22 -10.87 1.14
C ALA A 241 1.72 -9.63 0.38
N TRP A 242 1.78 -8.47 1.02
CA TRP A 242 2.30 -7.25 0.43
C TRP A 242 3.83 -7.28 0.28
N ASN A 243 4.30 -6.84 -0.87
CA ASN A 243 5.73 -6.66 -1.15
C ASN A 243 6.09 -5.18 -1.13
N CYS A 244 6.04 -4.56 0.05
CA CYS A 244 6.31 -3.14 0.20
C CYS A 244 7.78 -2.80 -0.05
N PRO A 245 8.06 -1.59 -0.57
CA PRO A 245 9.41 -1.05 -0.61
C PRO A 245 9.92 -0.83 0.82
N ILE A 246 11.21 -1.06 1.01
CA ILE A 246 11.93 -0.67 2.23
C ILE A 246 12.37 0.79 2.05
N PRO A 247 12.17 1.67 3.05
CA PRO A 247 12.65 3.04 2.96
C PRO A 247 14.13 3.10 2.62
N PRO A 248 14.56 3.97 1.68
CA PRO A 248 15.96 4.10 1.35
C PRO A 248 16.76 4.62 2.57
N LEU A 249 18.05 4.34 2.60
CA LEU A 249 18.90 4.71 3.74
C LEU A 249 18.90 6.23 3.97
N GLU A 250 18.77 7.01 2.92
CA GLU A 250 18.69 8.48 2.96
C GLU A 250 17.42 8.99 3.68
N ASN A 251 16.40 8.14 3.80
CA ASN A 251 15.15 8.45 4.50
C ASN A 251 15.10 7.83 5.91
N ARG A 252 16.24 7.53 6.49
CA ARG A 252 16.34 7.11 7.89
C ARG A 252 16.56 8.33 8.77
N LEU A 253 15.51 8.79 9.45
CA LEU A 253 15.58 9.85 10.45
C LEU A 253 16.18 9.31 11.75
N ARG A 254 17.03 10.10 12.41
CA ARG A 254 17.63 9.74 13.70
C ARG A 254 16.80 10.20 14.90
N VAL A 255 15.78 10.99 14.66
CA VAL A 255 14.87 11.53 15.68
C VAL A 255 13.62 10.64 15.77
N PRO A 256 12.99 10.52 16.97
CA PRO A 256 11.75 9.77 17.12
C PRO A 256 10.56 10.63 16.66
N ILE A 257 9.87 10.22 15.59
CA ILE A 257 8.61 10.86 15.15
C ILE A 257 7.46 10.20 15.91
N GLN A 258 7.12 10.73 17.08
CA GLN A 258 6.04 10.22 17.93
C GLN A 258 4.67 10.76 17.47
N ALA A 259 4.33 10.54 16.20
CA ALA A 259 3.09 10.98 15.57
C ALA A 259 2.63 10.00 14.49
N GLY A 260 1.33 9.97 14.19
CA GLY A 260 0.73 9.13 13.18
C GLY A 260 0.52 7.67 13.60
N GLU A 261 0.29 6.80 12.63
CA GLU A 261 0.00 5.37 12.86
C GLU A 261 1.25 4.66 13.43
N ARG A 262 1.04 3.75 14.41
CA ARG A 262 2.10 2.99 15.09
C ARG A 262 2.12 1.54 14.65
N PHE A 263 1.02 0.83 14.88
CA PHE A 263 0.88 -0.60 14.64
C PHE A 263 -0.49 -0.96 14.06
N ALA A 264 -0.53 -1.99 13.23
CA ALA A 264 -1.72 -2.79 13.03
C ALA A 264 -1.84 -3.72 14.23
N VAL A 265 -2.97 -3.70 14.93
CA VAL A 265 -3.16 -4.44 16.18
C VAL A 265 -4.21 -5.53 15.96
N ASP A 266 -3.97 -6.71 16.51
CA ASP A 266 -4.89 -7.83 16.46
C ASP A 266 -5.97 -7.74 17.56
N ARG A 267 -6.83 -8.77 17.65
CA ARG A 267 -7.94 -8.84 18.61
C ARG A 267 -7.49 -9.04 20.06
N ASP A 268 -6.25 -9.49 20.25
CA ASP A 268 -5.65 -9.70 21.56
C ASP A 268 -4.86 -8.46 22.02
N GLY A 269 -4.85 -7.39 21.21
CA GLY A 269 -4.14 -6.14 21.51
C GLY A 269 -2.64 -6.20 21.20
N VAL A 270 -2.20 -7.15 20.37
CA VAL A 270 -0.79 -7.35 20.01
C VAL A 270 -0.51 -6.83 18.59
N PRO A 271 0.65 -6.19 18.34
CA PRO A 271 1.07 -5.86 16.99
C PRO A 271 1.10 -7.10 16.06
N MET A 272 0.45 -6.99 14.90
CA MET A 272 0.28 -8.13 13.98
C MET A 272 1.59 -8.59 13.32
N LEU A 273 2.52 -7.68 13.05
CA LEU A 273 3.75 -7.95 12.28
C LEU A 273 4.93 -7.13 12.82
#